data_90f5b8f577a40211bc3a9b6a20341cb6
#
_entry.id   90f5b8f577a40211bc3a9b6a20341cb6
#
_cell.length_a   1.000
_cell.length_b   1.000
_cell.length_c   1.000
_cell.angle_alpha   90.00
_cell.angle_beta   90.00
_cell.angle_gamma   90.00
#
_symmetry.space_group_name_H-M   'P 1'
#
loop_
_entity.id
_entity.type
_entity.pdbx_description
1 polymer ?
#
loop_
_entity_poly.entity_id
_entity_poly.type
_entity_poly.pdbx_seq_one_letter_code
_entity_poly.pdbx_strand_id
1 'polypeptide(L)'
;MRRIFVAIAAVVAAIASYAGNYPDRSDGLWVAVPDHADWIYDCGENAEVEVQFYHYGIPADGLTVEYEIADDLMDADKTGKLTLKNGRAKLNIGSMARPGFRDLRLKAKIDGDRFDHHVKVGFSPDKIEPFTSMPDDFDAFWDAQKAELAKYPLKYDIKRVDKYCTDKVETYLVKLYLNARKQAVYGYLMMPKGAKPGSCPIALCPPGAGIKTIKNIENQMEYAENGFIRFATEIHGLNPEMSEEDFDEITRAFNGRENGYLTNGLDDRDNFYMKRVYLSLIRSIDFLTSLPEWDGKNVAIQGGSQGGALAIVGAALDPRITLCVANHPALADMARFKLNEADGYPHYSHMKSIDTPEKLSTMRYYDVVNFARRLRVPLYMTWGYNDNTCPPTTSYAVWNVVTAPKESLLTPINEHWTSSMTNTRQIRWIKDHLK
;
A
#
# COMPACT_ATOMS: atom_id res chain seq x y z
N MET A 1 -17.84 0.50 50.16
CA MET A 1 -17.40 1.49 49.17
C MET A 1 -16.45 0.96 48.11
N ARG A 2 -15.38 0.20 48.43
CA ARG A 2 -14.42 -0.34 47.42
C ARG A 2 -15.05 -1.28 46.35
N ARG A 3 -16.07 -2.12 46.73
CA ARG A 3 -16.67 -3.05 45.77
C ARG A 3 -17.63 -2.40 44.76
N ILE A 4 -18.23 -1.27 45.10
CA ILE A 4 -19.11 -0.50 44.21
C ILE A 4 -18.27 0.27 43.15
N PHE A 5 -17.11 0.77 43.53
CA PHE A 5 -16.21 1.45 42.58
C PHE A 5 -15.60 0.49 41.51
N VAL A 6 -15.29 -0.76 41.90
CA VAL A 6 -14.81 -1.78 40.96
C VAL A 6 -15.90 -2.19 39.96
N ALA A 7 -17.14 -2.31 40.40
CA ALA A 7 -18.26 -2.64 39.52
C ALA A 7 -18.58 -1.51 38.53
N ILE A 8 -18.52 -0.25 38.96
CA ILE A 8 -18.75 0.91 38.09
C ILE A 8 -17.61 1.06 37.08
N ALA A 9 -16.34 0.85 37.47
CA ALA A 9 -15.21 0.87 36.57
C ALA A 9 -15.26 -0.27 35.51
N ALA A 10 -15.71 -1.47 35.91
CA ALA A 10 -15.88 -2.59 34.97
C ALA A 10 -17.03 -2.36 33.97
N VAL A 11 -18.14 -1.74 34.42
CA VAL A 11 -19.27 -1.39 33.54
C VAL A 11 -18.88 -0.28 32.56
N VAL A 12 -18.17 0.76 33.03
CA VAL A 12 -17.69 1.84 32.14
C VAL A 12 -16.65 1.32 31.14
N ALA A 13 -15.75 0.41 31.54
CA ALA A 13 -14.79 -0.21 30.62
C ALA A 13 -15.47 -1.14 29.60
N ALA A 14 -16.52 -1.87 30.00
CA ALA A 14 -17.28 -2.70 29.07
C ALA A 14 -18.09 -1.87 28.07
N ILE A 15 -18.67 -0.75 28.49
CA ILE A 15 -19.38 0.19 27.59
C ILE A 15 -18.38 0.86 26.61
N ALA A 16 -17.19 1.24 27.08
CA ALA A 16 -16.17 1.83 26.22
C ALA A 16 -15.61 0.84 25.18
N SER A 17 -15.52 -0.46 25.49
CA SER A 17 -15.07 -1.48 24.54
C SER A 17 -16.13 -1.83 23.48
N TYR A 18 -17.42 -1.70 23.79
CA TYR A 18 -18.50 -1.88 22.82
C TYR A 18 -18.70 -0.65 21.91
N ALA A 19 -18.39 0.55 22.38
CA ALA A 19 -18.55 1.78 21.62
C ALA A 19 -17.52 1.92 20.46
N GLY A 20 -16.49 1.09 20.39
CA GLY A 20 -15.40 1.18 19.40
C GLY A 20 -15.74 0.74 17.98
N ASN A 21 -16.77 -0.09 17.79
CA ASN A 21 -17.08 -0.74 16.51
C ASN A 21 -18.50 -0.45 15.97
N TYR A 22 -19.17 0.56 16.48
CA TYR A 22 -20.55 0.85 16.08
C TYR A 22 -20.56 1.91 14.96
N PRO A 23 -21.31 1.69 13.87
CA PRO A 23 -21.38 2.64 12.75
C PRO A 23 -22.12 3.96 13.07
N ASP A 24 -22.67 4.10 14.27
CA ASP A 24 -23.46 5.25 14.74
C ASP A 24 -22.65 6.47 15.23
N ARG A 25 -21.34 6.45 15.09
CA ARG A 25 -20.49 7.64 15.33
C ARG A 25 -20.43 8.60 14.15
N SER A 26 -21.11 8.28 13.08
CA SER A 26 -21.20 9.13 11.89
C SER A 26 -22.55 9.84 11.88
N ASP A 27 -22.56 11.16 11.82
CA ASP A 27 -23.76 11.97 11.66
C ASP A 27 -24.44 11.68 10.32
N GLY A 28 -23.68 11.29 9.32
CA GLY A 28 -24.15 10.81 8.03
C GLY A 28 -23.54 9.46 7.62
N LEU A 29 -24.39 8.52 7.23
CA LEU A 29 -23.98 7.22 6.74
C LEU A 29 -24.45 6.99 5.31
N TRP A 30 -23.52 6.85 4.40
CA TRP A 30 -23.77 6.36 3.06
C TRP A 30 -23.74 4.84 3.00
N VAL A 31 -24.68 4.26 2.25
CA VAL A 31 -24.65 2.87 1.80
C VAL A 31 -24.87 2.86 0.29
N ALA A 32 -23.87 2.45 -0.47
CA ALA A 32 -23.96 2.32 -1.92
C ALA A 32 -23.67 0.87 -2.31
N VAL A 33 -24.67 0.22 -2.90
CA VAL A 33 -24.65 -1.21 -3.20
C VAL A 33 -24.89 -1.41 -4.68
N PRO A 34 -23.88 -1.88 -5.43
CA PRO A 34 -24.06 -2.35 -6.80
C PRO A 34 -25.01 -3.55 -6.85
N ASP A 35 -25.74 -3.70 -7.95
CA ASP A 35 -26.66 -4.83 -8.16
C ASP A 35 -25.92 -6.16 -8.41
N HIS A 36 -24.61 -6.15 -8.73
CA HIS A 36 -23.74 -7.31 -8.70
C HIS A 36 -22.99 -7.42 -7.37
N ALA A 37 -23.08 -8.57 -6.72
CA ALA A 37 -22.54 -8.80 -5.37
C ALA A 37 -21.01 -8.73 -5.30
N ASP A 38 -20.31 -8.99 -6.41
CA ASP A 38 -18.86 -8.90 -6.55
C ASP A 38 -18.37 -7.55 -7.08
N TRP A 39 -19.31 -6.64 -7.39
CA TRP A 39 -19.03 -5.32 -7.97
C TRP A 39 -18.38 -5.36 -9.36
N ILE A 40 -18.56 -6.47 -10.09
CA ILE A 40 -17.95 -6.69 -11.41
C ILE A 40 -19.04 -6.92 -12.46
N TYR A 41 -18.86 -6.32 -13.63
CA TYR A 41 -19.72 -6.36 -14.80
C TYR A 41 -18.92 -6.76 -16.03
N ASP A 42 -19.58 -7.27 -17.04
CA ASP A 42 -18.97 -7.43 -18.36
C ASP A 42 -18.91 -6.09 -19.12
N CYS A 43 -17.92 -5.92 -19.99
CA CYS A 43 -17.89 -4.76 -20.88
C CYS A 43 -19.16 -4.71 -21.72
N GLY A 44 -19.81 -3.52 -21.77
CA GLY A 44 -21.09 -3.30 -22.45
C GLY A 44 -22.32 -3.55 -21.57
N GLU A 45 -22.19 -4.19 -20.42
CA GLU A 45 -23.25 -4.35 -19.44
C GLU A 45 -23.52 -3.03 -18.71
N ASN A 46 -24.79 -2.78 -18.29
CA ASN A 46 -25.13 -1.60 -17.50
C ASN A 46 -25.06 -1.94 -16.01
N ALA A 47 -24.38 -1.10 -15.24
CA ALA A 47 -24.31 -1.20 -13.79
C ALA A 47 -25.37 -0.32 -13.13
N GLU A 48 -26.12 -0.87 -12.18
CA GLU A 48 -27.04 -0.14 -11.31
C GLU A 48 -26.49 -0.12 -9.87
N VAL A 49 -26.56 1.05 -9.23
CA VAL A 49 -26.17 1.21 -7.82
C VAL A 49 -27.36 1.70 -7.02
N GLU A 50 -27.75 0.95 -5.99
CA GLU A 50 -28.67 1.44 -4.97
C GLU A 50 -27.90 2.32 -3.97
N VAL A 51 -28.31 3.58 -3.86
CA VAL A 51 -27.74 4.57 -2.96
C VAL A 51 -28.69 4.79 -1.80
N GLN A 52 -28.18 4.72 -0.58
CA GLN A 52 -28.92 5.00 0.64
C GLN A 52 -28.13 6.02 1.49
N PHE A 53 -28.87 6.90 2.17
CA PHE A 53 -28.26 7.84 3.11
C PHE A 53 -29.11 7.92 4.40
N TYR A 54 -28.41 7.83 5.52
CA TYR A 54 -28.98 7.96 6.85
C TYR A 54 -28.34 9.15 7.56
N HIS A 55 -29.18 10.03 8.13
CA HIS A 55 -28.75 11.12 8.98
C HIS A 55 -29.14 10.82 10.42
N TYR A 56 -28.16 10.76 11.31
CA TYR A 56 -28.35 10.27 12.70
C TYR A 56 -29.07 8.93 12.80
N GLY A 57 -28.83 8.03 11.84
CA GLY A 57 -29.47 6.71 11.78
C GLY A 57 -30.89 6.71 11.21
N ILE A 58 -31.43 7.87 10.81
CA ILE A 58 -32.75 8.02 10.22
C ILE A 58 -32.61 8.11 8.68
N PRO A 59 -33.37 7.32 7.89
CA PRO A 59 -33.37 7.45 6.46
C PRO A 59 -33.72 8.89 6.01
N ALA A 60 -32.86 9.51 5.23
CA ALA A 60 -33.04 10.90 4.78
C ALA A 60 -34.02 10.97 3.61
N ASP A 61 -35.33 10.97 3.91
CA ASP A 61 -36.39 11.07 2.90
C ASP A 61 -36.43 12.47 2.28
N GLY A 62 -36.64 12.55 0.97
CA GLY A 62 -36.69 13.81 0.24
C GLY A 62 -35.33 14.50 0.03
N LEU A 63 -34.24 13.93 0.53
CA LEU A 63 -32.90 14.51 0.33
C LEU A 63 -32.52 14.53 -1.15
N THR A 64 -32.10 15.70 -1.63
CA THR A 64 -31.52 15.84 -2.96
C THR A 64 -30.00 15.57 -2.89
N VAL A 65 -29.54 14.62 -3.69
CA VAL A 65 -28.15 14.22 -3.82
C VAL A 65 -27.65 14.63 -5.20
N GLU A 66 -26.55 15.35 -5.25
CA GLU A 66 -25.82 15.61 -6.49
C GLU A 66 -24.91 14.42 -6.79
N TYR A 67 -24.84 14.00 -8.05
CA TYR A 67 -23.96 12.93 -8.46
C TYR A 67 -23.11 13.29 -9.67
N GLU A 68 -21.95 12.67 -9.74
CA GLU A 68 -21.03 12.66 -10.86
C GLU A 68 -20.71 11.20 -11.19
N ILE A 69 -20.66 10.86 -12.48
CA ILE A 69 -20.20 9.55 -12.96
C ILE A 69 -19.01 9.80 -13.86
N ALA A 70 -17.96 9.02 -13.66
CA ALA A 70 -16.69 9.15 -14.38
C ALA A 70 -16.04 7.77 -14.59
N ASP A 71 -15.10 7.68 -15.50
CA ASP A 71 -14.11 6.61 -15.45
C ASP A 71 -13.14 6.84 -14.26
N ASP A 72 -12.45 5.79 -13.82
CA ASP A 72 -11.54 5.80 -12.67
C ASP A 72 -10.57 7.00 -12.75
N LEU A 73 -10.58 7.87 -11.74
CA LEU A 73 -9.80 9.11 -11.62
C LEU A 73 -9.96 10.12 -12.76
N MET A 74 -10.93 9.95 -13.67
CA MET A 74 -11.14 10.88 -14.77
C MET A 74 -12.19 11.95 -14.42
N ASP A 75 -12.30 12.95 -15.28
CA ASP A 75 -13.37 13.94 -15.20
C ASP A 75 -14.74 13.29 -15.45
N ALA A 76 -15.78 13.84 -14.82
CA ALA A 76 -17.13 13.32 -14.95
C ALA A 76 -17.65 13.47 -16.39
N ASP A 77 -18.13 12.38 -16.95
CA ASP A 77 -18.83 12.35 -18.24
C ASP A 77 -20.34 12.53 -18.09
N LYS A 78 -20.86 12.33 -16.88
CA LYS A 78 -22.28 12.53 -16.56
C LYS A 78 -22.43 13.11 -15.16
N THR A 79 -23.27 14.13 -15.04
CA THR A 79 -23.64 14.75 -13.77
C THR A 79 -25.17 14.87 -13.65
N GLY A 80 -25.66 14.92 -12.44
CA GLY A 80 -27.09 15.11 -12.21
C GLY A 80 -27.46 15.22 -10.75
N LYS A 81 -28.77 15.17 -10.52
CA LYS A 81 -29.37 15.16 -9.18
C LYS A 81 -30.39 14.03 -9.09
N LEU A 82 -30.47 13.42 -7.92
CA LEU A 82 -31.50 12.45 -7.59
C LEU A 82 -32.12 12.81 -6.24
N THR A 83 -33.34 12.41 -6.01
CA THR A 83 -34.04 12.61 -4.74
C THR A 83 -34.27 11.27 -4.10
N LEU A 84 -33.83 11.12 -2.85
CA LEU A 84 -34.02 9.89 -2.08
C LEU A 84 -35.50 9.77 -1.64
N LYS A 85 -36.07 8.58 -1.85
CA LYS A 85 -37.40 8.21 -1.33
C LYS A 85 -37.22 7.19 -0.21
N ASN A 86 -37.71 7.49 0.97
CA ASN A 86 -37.42 6.69 2.16
C ASN A 86 -35.91 6.46 2.35
N GLY A 87 -35.11 7.49 2.10
CA GLY A 87 -33.68 7.47 2.24
C GLY A 87 -32.90 6.70 1.16
N ARG A 88 -33.53 6.29 0.04
CA ARG A 88 -32.87 5.47 -1.00
C ARG A 88 -33.25 5.89 -2.43
N ALA A 89 -32.37 5.58 -3.37
CA ALA A 89 -32.61 5.68 -4.81
C ALA A 89 -31.71 4.70 -5.57
N LYS A 90 -32.13 4.32 -6.77
CA LYS A 90 -31.33 3.53 -7.71
C LYS A 90 -30.84 4.42 -8.85
N LEU A 91 -29.62 4.21 -9.26
CA LEU A 91 -28.99 4.97 -10.33
C LEU A 91 -28.26 4.04 -11.29
N ASN A 92 -28.63 4.08 -12.57
CA ASN A 92 -27.84 3.46 -13.62
C ASN A 92 -26.62 4.35 -13.90
N ILE A 93 -25.43 3.81 -13.66
CA ILE A 93 -24.16 4.51 -13.87
C ILE A 93 -23.53 4.24 -15.23
N GLY A 94 -24.25 3.50 -16.09
CA GLY A 94 -23.86 3.21 -17.46
C GLY A 94 -23.00 1.96 -17.57
N SER A 95 -22.32 1.86 -18.71
CA SER A 95 -21.45 0.75 -19.08
C SER A 95 -20.08 1.26 -19.53
N MET A 96 -19.12 0.35 -19.66
CA MET A 96 -17.82 0.61 -20.29
C MET A 96 -17.65 -0.31 -21.49
N ALA A 97 -17.17 0.24 -22.62
CA ALA A 97 -16.85 -0.55 -23.81
C ALA A 97 -15.49 -1.27 -23.71
N ARG A 98 -14.66 -0.87 -22.75
CA ARG A 98 -13.32 -1.39 -22.49
C ARG A 98 -13.15 -1.78 -21.02
N PRO A 99 -12.20 -2.69 -20.70
CA PRO A 99 -11.90 -3.02 -19.32
C PRO A 99 -11.48 -1.79 -18.51
N GLY A 100 -11.99 -1.68 -17.27
CA GLY A 100 -11.69 -0.54 -16.41
C GLY A 100 -12.62 -0.43 -15.23
N PHE A 101 -12.67 0.74 -14.63
CA PHE A 101 -13.54 1.04 -13.49
C PHE A 101 -14.35 2.31 -13.74
N ARG A 102 -15.58 2.29 -13.25
CA ARG A 102 -16.49 3.44 -13.27
C ARG A 102 -16.76 3.90 -11.85
N ASP A 103 -16.69 5.20 -11.62
CA ASP A 103 -16.76 5.86 -10.32
C ASP A 103 -18.07 6.69 -10.23
N LEU A 104 -18.94 6.32 -9.30
CA LEU A 104 -20.11 7.12 -8.89
C LEU A 104 -19.72 7.96 -7.67
N ARG A 105 -19.67 9.28 -7.82
CA ARG A 105 -19.40 10.26 -6.76
C ARG A 105 -20.69 10.92 -6.32
N LEU A 106 -20.94 10.97 -5.03
CA LEU A 106 -22.18 11.42 -4.41
C LEU A 106 -21.88 12.60 -3.48
N LYS A 107 -22.70 13.63 -3.53
CA LYS A 107 -22.59 14.83 -2.69
C LYS A 107 -23.97 15.20 -2.14
N ALA A 108 -24.08 15.29 -0.82
CA ALA A 108 -25.29 15.77 -0.14
C ALA A 108 -24.97 16.91 0.81
N LYS A 109 -25.98 17.75 1.07
CA LYS A 109 -25.90 18.82 2.08
C LYS A 109 -27.14 18.77 2.96
N ILE A 110 -26.94 18.80 4.28
CA ILE A 110 -28.00 18.88 5.28
C ILE A 110 -27.55 19.92 6.33
N ASP A 111 -28.39 20.91 6.58
CA ASP A 111 -28.17 21.97 7.57
C ASP A 111 -26.81 22.71 7.46
N GLY A 112 -26.24 22.72 6.26
CA GLY A 112 -24.94 23.35 5.96
C GLY A 112 -23.77 22.38 5.94
N ASP A 113 -23.89 21.20 6.52
CA ASP A 113 -22.88 20.15 6.49
C ASP A 113 -22.88 19.39 5.19
N ARG A 114 -21.69 18.99 4.73
CA ARG A 114 -21.47 18.27 3.50
C ARG A 114 -21.10 16.82 3.77
N PHE A 115 -21.76 15.92 3.07
CA PHE A 115 -21.54 14.48 3.12
C PHE A 115 -21.20 13.98 1.72
N ASP A 116 -19.96 13.62 1.51
CA ASP A 116 -19.47 13.07 0.25
C ASP A 116 -19.24 11.57 0.37
N HIS A 117 -19.43 10.86 -0.73
CA HIS A 117 -19.12 9.44 -0.86
C HIS A 117 -18.82 9.08 -2.30
N HIS A 118 -18.17 7.96 -2.53
CA HIS A 118 -18.07 7.40 -3.86
C HIS A 118 -18.04 5.87 -3.84
N VAL A 119 -18.38 5.27 -4.97
CA VAL A 119 -18.33 3.84 -5.18
C VAL A 119 -17.86 3.54 -6.60
N LYS A 120 -16.86 2.67 -6.72
CA LYS A 120 -16.37 2.20 -8.02
C LYS A 120 -16.78 0.77 -8.27
N VAL A 121 -17.16 0.48 -9.51
CA VAL A 121 -17.43 -0.86 -10.02
C VAL A 121 -16.49 -1.20 -11.18
N GLY A 122 -16.13 -2.47 -11.32
CA GLY A 122 -15.22 -2.95 -12.35
C GLY A 122 -15.97 -3.49 -13.56
N PHE A 123 -15.44 -3.22 -14.75
CA PHE A 123 -15.90 -3.80 -16.02
C PHE A 123 -14.80 -4.67 -16.60
N SER A 124 -15.00 -5.98 -16.61
CA SER A 124 -14.01 -6.99 -17.04
C SER A 124 -12.58 -6.70 -16.54
N PRO A 125 -12.38 -6.40 -15.23
CA PRO A 125 -11.10 -5.92 -14.73
C PRO A 125 -9.98 -6.96 -14.87
N ASP A 126 -10.30 -8.24 -14.97
CA ASP A 126 -9.39 -9.33 -15.29
C ASP A 126 -8.75 -9.22 -16.68
N LYS A 127 -9.31 -8.38 -17.57
CA LYS A 127 -8.82 -8.10 -18.93
C LYS A 127 -8.07 -6.77 -19.04
N ILE A 128 -7.84 -6.06 -17.94
CA ILE A 128 -7.03 -4.84 -17.96
C ILE A 128 -5.58 -5.23 -18.31
N GLU A 129 -5.12 -4.70 -19.44
CA GLU A 129 -3.73 -4.81 -19.86
C GLU A 129 -2.94 -3.58 -19.38
N PRO A 130 -1.72 -3.74 -18.85
CA PRO A 130 -0.90 -2.60 -18.49
C PRO A 130 -0.41 -1.82 -19.70
N PHE A 131 -0.32 -0.50 -19.59
CA PHE A 131 0.30 0.36 -20.59
C PHE A 131 1.82 0.17 -20.62
N THR A 132 2.44 0.01 -19.44
CA THR A 132 3.89 -0.10 -19.34
C THR A 132 4.39 -1.39 -20.01
N SER A 133 5.38 -1.26 -20.87
CA SER A 133 6.09 -2.38 -21.49
C SER A 133 7.44 -2.61 -20.82
N MET A 134 7.91 -3.86 -20.85
CA MET A 134 9.22 -4.21 -20.29
C MET A 134 10.32 -3.84 -21.28
N PRO A 135 11.39 -3.12 -20.86
CA PRO A 135 12.58 -2.94 -21.69
C PRO A 135 13.27 -4.28 -21.98
N ASP A 136 13.87 -4.41 -23.17
CA ASP A 136 14.55 -5.65 -23.58
C ASP A 136 15.74 -6.00 -22.66
N ASP A 137 16.42 -4.97 -22.14
CA ASP A 137 17.57 -5.09 -21.25
C ASP A 137 17.20 -4.98 -19.75
N PHE A 138 15.91 -5.10 -19.39
CA PHE A 138 15.44 -4.94 -18.01
C PHE A 138 16.21 -5.84 -17.01
N ASP A 139 16.31 -7.11 -17.31
CA ASP A 139 17.00 -8.08 -16.44
C ASP A 139 18.51 -7.76 -16.36
N ALA A 140 19.14 -7.47 -17.50
CA ALA A 140 20.56 -7.13 -17.56
C ALA A 140 20.87 -5.83 -16.78
N PHE A 141 19.98 -4.85 -16.85
CA PHE A 141 20.11 -3.62 -16.07
C PHE A 141 20.12 -3.91 -14.56
N TRP A 142 19.14 -4.65 -14.05
CA TRP A 142 19.04 -4.92 -12.63
C TRP A 142 20.15 -5.89 -12.15
N ASP A 143 20.56 -6.85 -12.96
CA ASP A 143 21.70 -7.73 -12.63
C ASP A 143 23.00 -6.95 -12.51
N ALA A 144 23.24 -5.97 -13.39
CA ALA A 144 24.39 -5.08 -13.28
C ALA A 144 24.36 -4.23 -11.99
N GLN A 145 23.17 -3.70 -11.61
CA GLN A 145 23.04 -2.93 -10.37
C GLN A 145 23.27 -3.80 -9.11
N LYS A 146 22.77 -5.04 -9.12
CA LYS A 146 23.04 -6.01 -8.03
C LYS A 146 24.53 -6.37 -7.96
N ALA A 147 25.16 -6.61 -9.09
CA ALA A 147 26.60 -6.89 -9.15
C ALA A 147 27.44 -5.74 -8.62
N GLU A 148 27.05 -4.49 -8.91
CA GLU A 148 27.71 -3.31 -8.37
C GLU A 148 27.55 -3.22 -6.86
N LEU A 149 26.32 -3.44 -6.34
CA LEU A 149 26.05 -3.49 -4.89
C LEU A 149 26.91 -4.56 -4.20
N ALA A 150 27.06 -5.73 -4.79
CA ALA A 150 27.80 -6.86 -4.23
C ALA A 150 29.31 -6.60 -4.05
N LYS A 151 29.89 -5.60 -4.75
CA LYS A 151 31.30 -5.19 -4.54
C LYS A 151 31.55 -4.58 -3.16
N TYR A 152 30.51 -4.11 -2.50
CA TYR A 152 30.62 -3.52 -1.17
C TYR A 152 30.25 -4.57 -0.12
N PRO A 153 31.17 -4.88 0.83
CA PRO A 153 30.89 -5.84 1.88
C PRO A 153 29.73 -5.35 2.74
N LEU A 154 28.98 -6.31 3.30
CA LEU A 154 27.93 -6.00 4.25
C LEU A 154 28.51 -5.26 5.46
N LYS A 155 28.00 -4.06 5.71
CA LYS A 155 28.37 -3.25 6.87
C LYS A 155 27.12 -2.68 7.49
N TYR A 156 27.03 -2.79 8.82
CA TYR A 156 25.93 -2.24 9.59
C TYR A 156 26.37 -1.84 10.99
N ASP A 157 25.65 -0.92 11.59
CA ASP A 157 25.69 -0.62 13.02
C ASP A 157 24.38 -1.09 13.63
N ILE A 158 24.44 -1.70 14.81
CA ILE A 158 23.25 -2.19 15.53
C ILE A 158 23.31 -1.72 16.99
N LYS A 159 22.18 -1.21 17.49
CA LYS A 159 22.02 -0.70 18.85
C LYS A 159 20.70 -1.19 19.43
N ARG A 160 20.73 -1.83 20.58
CA ARG A 160 19.53 -2.21 21.31
C ARG A 160 18.75 -0.97 21.76
N VAL A 161 17.42 -1.01 21.69
CA VAL A 161 16.53 0.09 22.06
C VAL A 161 15.58 -0.40 23.15
N ASP A 162 16.00 -0.29 24.41
CA ASP A 162 15.30 -0.87 25.56
C ASP A 162 13.84 -0.36 25.71
N LYS A 163 13.58 0.90 25.37
CA LYS A 163 12.23 1.48 25.43
C LYS A 163 11.20 0.78 24.53
N TYR A 164 11.65 0.04 23.51
CA TYR A 164 10.81 -0.72 22.60
C TYR A 164 10.93 -2.23 22.82
N CYS A 165 11.69 -2.69 23.83
CA CYS A 165 11.72 -4.10 24.22
C CYS A 165 10.48 -4.41 25.09
N THR A 166 9.95 -5.62 24.93
CA THR A 166 8.83 -6.14 25.71
C THR A 166 9.22 -7.45 26.41
N ASP A 167 8.27 -8.06 27.10
CA ASP A 167 8.49 -9.40 27.67
C ASP A 167 8.71 -10.47 26.60
N LYS A 168 8.24 -10.24 25.37
CA LYS A 168 8.27 -11.19 24.25
C LYS A 168 9.22 -10.80 23.12
N VAL A 169 9.56 -9.51 22.97
CA VAL A 169 10.28 -8.97 21.81
C VAL A 169 11.47 -8.14 22.23
N GLU A 170 12.60 -8.36 21.59
CA GLU A 170 13.77 -7.49 21.65
C GLU A 170 13.84 -6.62 20.40
N THR A 171 14.13 -5.32 20.58
CA THR A 171 14.16 -4.33 19.50
C THR A 171 15.51 -3.67 19.39
N TYR A 172 15.99 -3.55 18.15
CA TYR A 172 17.27 -2.93 17.82
C TYR A 172 17.09 -1.90 16.71
N LEU A 173 17.76 -0.75 16.82
CA LEU A 173 17.96 0.18 15.72
C LEU A 173 19.17 -0.26 14.91
N VAL A 174 18.97 -0.41 13.61
CA VAL A 174 20.01 -0.85 12.67
C VAL A 174 20.22 0.24 11.62
N LYS A 175 21.49 0.52 11.32
CA LYS A 175 21.93 1.34 10.19
C LYS A 175 22.66 0.44 9.20
N LEU A 176 22.13 0.31 7.99
CA LEU A 176 22.72 -0.48 6.91
C LEU A 176 23.40 0.43 5.89
N TYR A 177 24.67 0.18 5.60
CA TYR A 177 25.43 0.92 4.59
C TYR A 177 25.26 0.29 3.22
N LEU A 178 24.94 1.14 2.21
CA LEU A 178 24.67 0.69 0.85
C LEU A 178 25.91 0.72 -0.04
N ASN A 179 26.83 1.66 0.20
CA ASN A 179 28.01 1.85 -0.64
C ASN A 179 29.16 2.56 0.10
N ALA A 180 30.28 2.73 -0.60
CA ALA A 180 31.48 3.40 -0.07
C ALA A 180 31.26 4.88 0.32
N ARG A 181 30.26 5.55 -0.27
CA ARG A 181 29.89 6.94 0.08
C ARG A 181 29.09 7.04 1.36
N LYS A 182 28.96 5.93 2.10
CA LYS A 182 28.21 5.83 3.37
C LYS A 182 26.72 6.16 3.23
N GLN A 183 26.16 6.06 2.03
CA GLN A 183 24.71 6.06 1.91
C GLN A 183 24.17 4.90 2.76
N ALA A 184 23.13 5.14 3.49
CA ALA A 184 22.59 4.17 4.42
C ALA A 184 21.06 4.19 4.41
N VAL A 185 20.46 3.15 4.95
CA VAL A 185 19.07 3.11 5.39
C VAL A 185 19.03 2.69 6.85
N TYR A 186 18.00 3.12 7.55
CA TYR A 186 17.76 2.71 8.92
C TYR A 186 16.58 1.74 8.99
N GLY A 187 16.55 0.94 10.05
CA GLY A 187 15.41 0.08 10.33
C GLY A 187 15.36 -0.32 11.79
N TYR A 188 14.17 -0.69 12.25
CA TYR A 188 14.02 -1.36 13.53
C TYR A 188 13.91 -2.87 13.29
N LEU A 189 14.86 -3.59 13.87
CA LEU A 189 14.88 -5.05 13.94
C LEU A 189 14.15 -5.47 15.22
N MET A 190 13.09 -6.23 15.07
CA MET A 190 12.32 -6.80 16.16
C MET A 190 12.44 -8.32 16.10
N MET A 191 12.91 -8.92 17.17
CA MET A 191 13.12 -10.37 17.27
C MET A 191 12.37 -10.96 18.46
N PRO A 192 11.89 -12.20 18.36
CA PRO A 192 11.38 -12.92 19.54
C PRO A 192 12.46 -13.00 20.60
N LYS A 193 12.13 -12.66 21.84
CA LYS A 193 13.07 -12.71 22.96
C LYS A 193 13.54 -14.14 23.21
N GLY A 194 14.84 -14.34 23.23
CA GLY A 194 15.46 -15.64 23.41
C GLY A 194 15.34 -16.57 22.20
N ALA A 195 15.18 -16.00 21.00
CA ALA A 195 15.22 -16.75 19.75
C ALA A 195 16.52 -17.55 19.65
N LYS A 196 16.41 -18.81 19.20
CA LYS A 196 17.56 -19.71 19.04
C LYS A 196 18.12 -19.62 17.62
N PRO A 197 19.40 -19.93 17.42
CA PRO A 197 19.91 -20.05 16.06
C PRO A 197 19.06 -20.99 15.19
N GLY A 198 18.77 -20.56 13.97
CA GLY A 198 18.01 -21.33 12.99
C GLY A 198 16.51 -21.49 13.29
N SER A 199 15.91 -20.64 14.13
CA SER A 199 14.54 -20.86 14.61
C SER A 199 13.47 -19.92 14.04
N CYS A 200 13.85 -18.81 13.40
CA CYS A 200 12.90 -17.76 13.05
C CYS A 200 12.83 -17.48 11.55
N PRO A 201 11.64 -17.51 10.94
CA PRO A 201 11.45 -16.93 9.62
C PRO A 201 11.61 -15.41 9.64
N ILE A 202 11.92 -14.81 8.49
CA ILE A 202 12.08 -13.35 8.32
C ILE A 202 10.79 -12.73 7.78
N ALA A 203 10.48 -11.53 8.25
CA ALA A 203 9.49 -10.61 7.67
C ALA A 203 10.13 -9.24 7.42
N LEU A 204 10.50 -8.93 6.19
CA LEU A 204 10.94 -7.60 5.77
C LEU A 204 9.74 -6.72 5.48
N CYS A 205 9.65 -5.55 6.13
CA CYS A 205 8.51 -4.65 6.01
C CYS A 205 8.95 -3.25 5.54
N PRO A 206 9.07 -3.02 4.22
CA PRO A 206 9.39 -1.70 3.66
C PRO A 206 8.24 -0.71 3.84
N PRO A 207 8.54 0.62 3.90
CA PRO A 207 7.57 1.64 4.24
C PRO A 207 6.69 2.06 3.07
N GLY A 208 5.52 2.63 3.39
CA GLY A 208 4.74 3.44 2.45
C GLY A 208 5.47 4.73 2.04
N ALA A 209 4.91 5.46 1.07
CA ALA A 209 5.51 6.69 0.52
C ALA A 209 5.61 7.82 1.55
N GLY A 210 6.45 8.80 1.21
CA GLY A 210 6.68 10.02 1.97
C GLY A 210 8.01 10.03 2.69
N ILE A 211 8.50 11.25 2.94
CA ILE A 211 9.73 11.48 3.69
C ILE A 211 9.37 11.44 5.17
N LYS A 212 9.69 10.35 5.82
CA LYS A 212 9.32 10.08 7.20
C LYS A 212 10.31 9.15 7.88
N THR A 213 10.45 9.31 9.19
CA THR A 213 11.13 8.33 10.04
C THR A 213 10.16 7.22 10.45
N ILE A 214 10.68 6.10 10.96
CA ILE A 214 9.87 5.01 11.48
C ILE A 214 9.33 5.43 12.85
N LYS A 215 7.99 5.45 12.98
CA LYS A 215 7.27 5.80 14.22
C LYS A 215 6.39 4.66 14.71
N ASN A 216 5.88 4.76 15.93
CA ASN A 216 4.90 3.83 16.53
C ASN A 216 5.40 2.37 16.51
N ILE A 217 6.65 2.16 16.92
CA ILE A 217 7.29 0.83 16.95
C ILE A 217 6.55 -0.11 17.87
N GLU A 218 6.01 0.40 18.97
CA GLU A 218 5.20 -0.34 19.94
C GLU A 218 3.96 -0.99 19.31
N ASN A 219 3.43 -0.43 18.22
CA ASN A 219 2.28 -0.97 17.48
C ASN A 219 2.67 -1.91 16.33
N GLN A 220 3.96 -2.26 16.23
CA GLN A 220 4.51 -3.02 15.11
C GLN A 220 5.08 -4.38 15.52
N MET A 221 4.78 -4.87 16.72
CA MET A 221 5.37 -6.07 17.31
C MET A 221 4.74 -7.38 16.81
N GLU A 222 3.59 -7.33 16.13
CA GLU A 222 2.77 -8.50 15.80
C GLU A 222 3.56 -9.62 15.10
N TYR A 223 4.43 -9.30 14.14
CA TYR A 223 5.26 -10.32 13.48
C TYR A 223 6.24 -10.98 14.45
N ALA A 224 6.95 -10.18 15.26
CA ALA A 224 7.92 -10.73 16.23
C ALA A 224 7.23 -11.53 17.32
N GLU A 225 6.07 -11.11 17.80
CA GLU A 225 5.25 -11.89 18.74
C GLU A 225 4.74 -13.20 18.15
N ASN A 226 4.64 -13.29 16.81
CA ASN A 226 4.31 -14.50 16.08
C ASN A 226 5.53 -15.34 15.64
N GLY A 227 6.72 -15.04 16.18
CA GLY A 227 7.93 -15.84 15.98
C GLY A 227 8.81 -15.43 14.81
N PHE A 228 8.55 -14.30 14.15
CA PHE A 228 9.35 -13.81 13.03
C PHE A 228 10.46 -12.86 13.48
N ILE A 229 11.57 -12.85 12.74
CA ILE A 229 12.48 -11.71 12.71
C ILE A 229 11.83 -10.65 11.83
N ARG A 230 11.33 -9.56 12.40
CA ARG A 230 10.77 -8.46 11.65
C ARG A 230 11.79 -7.35 11.45
N PHE A 231 11.87 -6.81 10.24
CA PHE A 231 12.66 -5.62 9.95
C PHE A 231 11.79 -4.56 9.27
N ALA A 232 11.47 -3.50 10.01
CA ALA A 232 10.77 -2.33 9.50
C ALA A 232 11.80 -1.29 9.08
N THR A 233 11.82 -0.92 7.79
CA THR A 233 12.81 0.00 7.22
C THR A 233 12.24 1.37 6.90
N GLU A 234 13.11 2.38 6.83
CA GLU A 234 12.93 3.60 6.05
C GLU A 234 13.80 3.52 4.77
N ILE A 235 13.70 4.49 3.89
CA ILE A 235 14.33 4.43 2.55
C ILE A 235 15.20 5.66 2.21
N HIS A 236 15.24 6.65 3.08
CA HIS A 236 15.86 7.94 2.82
C HIS A 236 17.23 8.12 3.50
N GLY A 237 17.58 7.24 4.44
CA GLY A 237 18.76 7.36 5.28
C GLY A 237 18.53 8.27 6.49
N LEU A 238 17.27 8.39 6.93
CA LEU A 238 16.87 9.22 8.05
C LEU A 238 16.98 8.44 9.36
N ASN A 239 17.87 8.89 10.26
CA ASN A 239 17.96 8.30 11.58
C ASN A 239 16.64 8.55 12.36
N PRO A 240 15.93 7.50 12.81
CA PRO A 240 14.70 7.67 13.60
C PRO A 240 14.89 8.42 14.93
N GLU A 241 16.13 8.50 15.41
CA GLU A 241 16.50 9.22 16.65
C GLU A 241 16.99 10.66 16.38
N MET A 242 16.91 11.15 15.14
CA MET A 242 17.29 12.55 14.83
C MET A 242 16.36 13.57 15.52
N SER A 243 16.84 14.77 15.71
CA SER A 243 15.99 15.86 16.23
C SER A 243 14.87 16.23 15.26
N GLU A 244 13.79 16.80 15.76
CA GLU A 244 12.71 17.33 14.90
C GLU A 244 13.23 18.46 14.00
N GLU A 245 14.15 19.28 14.49
CA GLU A 245 14.78 20.38 13.74
C GLU A 245 15.56 19.86 12.53
N ASP A 246 16.41 18.84 12.72
CA ASP A 246 17.16 18.20 11.64
C ASP A 246 16.20 17.53 10.62
N PHE A 247 15.13 16.89 11.11
CA PHE A 247 14.13 16.28 10.24
C PHE A 247 13.39 17.32 9.39
N ASP A 248 13.00 18.45 10.00
CA ASP A 248 12.32 19.53 9.30
C ASP A 248 13.22 20.21 8.26
N GLU A 249 14.51 20.34 8.53
CA GLU A 249 15.48 20.85 7.57
C GLU A 249 15.61 19.92 6.35
N ILE A 250 15.74 18.61 6.58
CA ILE A 250 15.83 17.62 5.53
C ILE A 250 14.54 17.58 4.70
N THR A 251 13.37 17.56 5.34
CA THR A 251 12.08 17.51 4.64
C THR A 251 11.86 18.74 3.77
N ARG A 252 12.26 19.94 4.24
CA ARG A 252 12.22 21.16 3.42
C ARG A 252 13.06 21.03 2.15
N ALA A 253 14.23 20.39 2.22
CA ALA A 253 15.09 20.18 1.06
C ALA A 253 14.44 19.24 0.00
N PHE A 254 13.63 18.29 0.42
CA PHE A 254 12.88 17.42 -0.49
C PHE A 254 11.58 18.06 -1.01
N ASN A 255 10.87 18.82 -0.18
CA ASN A 255 9.59 19.45 -0.55
C ASN A 255 9.73 20.57 -1.60
N GLY A 256 10.95 21.06 -1.85
CA GLY A 256 11.23 22.01 -2.91
C GLY A 256 11.24 21.42 -4.32
N ARG A 257 10.97 20.12 -4.49
CA ARG A 257 10.95 19.43 -5.78
C ARG A 257 9.58 18.78 -5.99
N GLU A 258 9.12 18.80 -7.23
CA GLU A 258 7.86 18.16 -7.64
C GLU A 258 7.87 16.67 -7.28
N ASN A 259 6.92 16.23 -6.44
CA ASN A 259 6.88 14.91 -5.80
C ASN A 259 8.19 14.46 -5.14
N GLY A 260 9.05 15.40 -4.78
CA GLY A 260 10.27 15.15 -4.04
C GLY A 260 11.15 14.08 -4.69
N TYR A 261 11.44 13.03 -3.96
CA TYR A 261 12.34 11.95 -4.40
C TYR A 261 11.81 11.12 -5.59
N LEU A 262 10.52 11.13 -5.86
CA LEU A 262 9.91 10.36 -6.97
C LEU A 262 10.16 10.97 -8.35
N THR A 263 10.66 12.21 -8.42
CA THR A 263 11.08 12.83 -9.67
C THR A 263 12.61 13.04 -9.75
N ASN A 264 13.31 12.80 -8.64
CA ASN A 264 14.74 13.07 -8.53
C ASN A 264 15.58 12.11 -9.39
N GLY A 265 16.15 12.62 -10.46
CA GLY A 265 16.97 11.86 -11.42
C GLY A 265 16.16 11.02 -12.41
N LEU A 266 14.85 11.27 -12.55
CA LEU A 266 13.97 10.49 -13.42
C LEU A 266 14.33 10.61 -14.92
N ASP A 267 15.13 11.59 -15.31
CA ASP A 267 15.65 11.73 -16.68
C ASP A 267 16.66 10.63 -17.07
N ASP A 268 17.22 9.91 -16.09
CA ASP A 268 18.25 8.91 -16.31
C ASP A 268 18.03 7.70 -15.38
N ARG A 269 17.86 6.52 -15.98
CA ARG A 269 17.64 5.26 -15.26
C ARG A 269 18.75 4.93 -14.26
N ASP A 270 20.00 5.37 -14.53
CA ASP A 270 21.13 5.13 -13.64
C ASP A 270 21.21 6.10 -12.45
N ASN A 271 20.53 7.24 -12.53
CA ASN A 271 20.51 8.28 -11.52
C ASN A 271 19.17 8.45 -10.80
N PHE A 272 18.12 7.75 -11.25
CA PHE A 272 16.82 7.84 -10.61
C PHE A 272 16.87 7.41 -9.14
N TYR A 273 16.30 8.22 -8.25
CA TYR A 273 16.36 8.03 -6.80
C TYR A 273 15.90 6.63 -6.37
N MET A 274 14.89 6.08 -7.02
CA MET A 274 14.34 4.77 -6.67
C MET A 274 15.32 3.62 -6.86
N LYS A 275 16.40 3.79 -7.63
CA LYS A 275 17.45 2.77 -7.74
C LYS A 275 18.06 2.41 -6.40
N ARG A 276 18.45 3.43 -5.62
CA ARG A 276 19.00 3.18 -4.28
C ARG A 276 17.96 2.54 -3.34
N VAL A 277 16.68 2.92 -3.49
CA VAL A 277 15.59 2.37 -2.68
C VAL A 277 15.42 0.88 -2.97
N TYR A 278 15.39 0.48 -4.23
CA TYR A 278 15.25 -0.92 -4.63
C TYR A 278 16.46 -1.76 -4.22
N LEU A 279 17.67 -1.24 -4.37
CA LEU A 279 18.90 -1.90 -3.92
C LEU A 279 18.99 -2.01 -2.39
N SER A 280 18.37 -1.09 -1.65
CA SER A 280 18.33 -1.19 -0.18
C SER A 280 17.54 -2.41 0.33
N LEU A 281 16.58 -2.91 -0.45
CA LEU A 281 15.86 -4.15 -0.13
C LEU A 281 16.81 -5.34 -0.16
N ILE A 282 17.64 -5.44 -1.19
CA ILE A 282 18.66 -6.51 -1.31
C ILE A 282 19.63 -6.44 -0.13
N ARG A 283 20.11 -5.25 0.19
CA ARG A 283 21.01 -5.05 1.33
C ARG A 283 20.34 -5.41 2.67
N SER A 284 19.04 -5.14 2.80
CA SER A 284 18.27 -5.56 3.98
C SER A 284 18.16 -7.08 4.06
N ILE A 285 17.98 -7.78 2.95
CA ILE A 285 17.98 -9.24 2.89
C ILE A 285 19.39 -9.79 3.20
N ASP A 286 20.47 -9.19 2.69
CA ASP A 286 21.85 -9.57 3.05
C ASP A 286 22.06 -9.54 4.58
N PHE A 287 21.59 -8.47 5.23
CA PHE A 287 21.68 -8.33 6.67
C PHE A 287 20.84 -9.38 7.40
N LEU A 288 19.58 -9.50 7.06
CA LEU A 288 18.64 -10.39 7.74
C LEU A 288 19.03 -11.85 7.61
N THR A 289 19.51 -12.27 6.44
CA THR A 289 19.99 -13.65 6.22
C THR A 289 21.37 -13.94 6.81
N SER A 290 22.08 -12.93 7.31
CA SER A 290 23.32 -13.10 8.09
C SER A 290 23.07 -13.32 9.57
N LEU A 291 21.86 -13.11 10.06
CA LEU A 291 21.53 -13.31 11.49
C LEU A 291 21.47 -14.80 11.81
N PRO A 292 22.11 -15.21 12.93
CA PRO A 292 22.16 -16.63 13.32
C PRO A 292 20.76 -17.21 13.65
N GLU A 293 19.80 -16.39 14.04
CA GLU A 293 18.44 -16.80 14.39
C GLU A 293 17.57 -17.12 13.17
N TRP A 294 17.95 -16.69 11.97
CA TRP A 294 17.23 -17.02 10.75
C TRP A 294 17.16 -18.53 10.51
N ASP A 295 15.98 -19.04 10.13
CA ASP A 295 15.71 -20.47 9.91
C ASP A 295 16.38 -21.06 8.65
N GLY A 296 17.11 -20.23 7.89
CA GLY A 296 17.87 -20.64 6.70
C GLY A 296 17.04 -20.80 5.43
N LYS A 297 15.71 -20.57 5.46
CA LYS A 297 14.83 -20.86 4.32
C LYS A 297 13.67 -19.89 4.10
N ASN A 298 13.07 -19.34 5.14
CA ASN A 298 11.85 -18.56 5.01
C ASN A 298 12.11 -17.06 5.10
N VAL A 299 11.81 -16.34 4.03
CA VAL A 299 11.88 -14.88 3.96
C VAL A 299 10.60 -14.36 3.30
N ALA A 300 9.74 -13.76 4.10
CA ALA A 300 8.58 -13.03 3.62
C ALA A 300 8.90 -11.54 3.47
N ILE A 301 8.30 -10.89 2.48
CA ILE A 301 8.31 -9.44 2.34
C ILE A 301 6.86 -8.93 2.31
N GLN A 302 6.55 -7.90 3.12
CA GLN A 302 5.18 -7.39 3.26
C GLN A 302 5.16 -5.88 3.33
N GLY A 303 4.25 -5.24 2.58
CA GLY A 303 4.05 -3.80 2.67
C GLY A 303 2.75 -3.31 2.02
N GLY A 304 2.42 -2.06 2.28
CA GLY A 304 1.26 -1.37 1.69
C GLY A 304 1.68 -0.11 0.93
N SER A 305 0.92 0.26 -0.09
CA SER A 305 1.19 1.42 -0.93
C SER A 305 2.58 1.31 -1.59
N GLN A 306 3.45 2.29 -1.44
CA GLN A 306 4.84 2.14 -1.87
C GLN A 306 5.51 0.90 -1.23
N GLY A 307 5.19 0.56 0.01
CA GLY A 307 5.69 -0.67 0.64
C GLY A 307 5.20 -1.93 -0.08
N GLY A 308 3.99 -1.93 -0.61
CA GLY A 308 3.44 -3.00 -1.47
C GLY A 308 4.19 -3.11 -2.80
N ALA A 309 4.50 -1.96 -3.40
CA ALA A 309 5.40 -1.88 -4.56
C ALA A 309 6.77 -2.48 -4.25
N LEU A 310 7.38 -2.04 -3.15
CA LEU A 310 8.70 -2.50 -2.70
C LEU A 310 8.70 -4.01 -2.34
N ALA A 311 7.57 -4.54 -1.87
CA ALA A 311 7.43 -5.97 -1.63
C ALA A 311 7.54 -6.78 -2.95
N ILE A 312 6.82 -6.35 -3.98
CA ILE A 312 6.89 -6.98 -5.31
C ILE A 312 8.28 -6.83 -5.93
N VAL A 313 8.87 -5.64 -5.86
CA VAL A 313 10.23 -5.37 -6.35
C VAL A 313 11.26 -6.24 -5.65
N GLY A 314 11.24 -6.30 -4.32
CA GLY A 314 12.16 -7.11 -3.54
C GLY A 314 12.04 -8.60 -3.90
N ALA A 315 10.82 -9.12 -3.97
CA ALA A 315 10.55 -10.51 -4.32
C ALA A 315 10.95 -10.87 -5.77
N ALA A 316 10.92 -9.92 -6.67
CA ALA A 316 11.38 -10.12 -8.06
C ALA A 316 12.90 -10.05 -8.21
N LEU A 317 13.59 -9.21 -7.40
CA LEU A 317 15.03 -8.97 -7.51
C LEU A 317 15.87 -9.94 -6.69
N ASP A 318 15.35 -10.47 -5.57
CA ASP A 318 16.11 -11.32 -4.66
C ASP A 318 15.48 -12.72 -4.51
N PRO A 319 16.15 -13.76 -5.02
CA PRO A 319 15.61 -15.13 -5.01
C PRO A 319 15.54 -15.75 -3.60
N ARG A 320 16.13 -15.13 -2.58
CA ARG A 320 16.02 -15.60 -1.19
C ARG A 320 14.65 -15.30 -0.59
N ILE A 321 13.92 -14.34 -1.13
CA ILE A 321 12.53 -14.08 -0.73
C ILE A 321 11.67 -15.25 -1.21
N THR A 322 10.83 -15.77 -0.32
CA THR A 322 10.00 -16.96 -0.57
C THR A 322 8.51 -16.67 -0.62
N LEU A 323 8.06 -15.55 -0.03
CA LEU A 323 6.67 -15.13 0.02
C LEU A 323 6.55 -13.60 -0.16
N CYS A 324 5.58 -13.16 -0.94
CA CYS A 324 5.29 -11.75 -1.19
C CYS A 324 3.88 -11.40 -0.73
N VAL A 325 3.74 -10.36 0.10
CA VAL A 325 2.44 -9.80 0.51
C VAL A 325 2.39 -8.32 0.17
N ALA A 326 1.49 -7.93 -0.73
CA ALA A 326 1.39 -6.56 -1.23
C ALA A 326 -0.03 -6.00 -1.06
N ASN A 327 -0.16 -4.86 -0.40
CA ASN A 327 -1.42 -4.14 -0.29
C ASN A 327 -1.40 -2.95 -1.25
N HIS A 328 -2.46 -2.80 -2.06
CA HIS A 328 -2.67 -1.66 -2.97
C HIS A 328 -1.35 -1.05 -3.47
N PRO A 329 -0.54 -1.80 -4.27
CA PRO A 329 0.82 -1.40 -4.64
C PRO A 329 0.83 -0.09 -5.42
N ALA A 330 1.66 0.86 -4.98
CA ALA A 330 1.96 2.09 -5.70
C ALA A 330 2.96 1.85 -6.83
N LEU A 331 3.37 2.89 -7.56
CA LEU A 331 4.37 2.85 -8.62
C LEU A 331 4.04 1.83 -9.73
N ALA A 332 2.76 1.61 -9.96
CA ALA A 332 2.23 0.63 -10.90
C ALA A 332 1.60 1.32 -12.10
N ASP A 333 2.01 0.93 -13.29
CA ASP A 333 1.52 1.46 -14.57
C ASP A 333 1.54 3.00 -14.61
N MET A 334 2.66 3.56 -14.15
CA MET A 334 2.83 4.98 -13.88
C MET A 334 2.66 5.88 -15.10
N ALA A 335 2.88 5.36 -16.31
CA ALA A 335 2.73 6.10 -17.55
C ALA A 335 1.36 5.88 -18.24
N ARG A 336 0.38 5.25 -17.57
CA ARG A 336 -0.95 4.97 -18.12
C ARG A 336 -1.74 6.22 -18.49
N PHE A 337 -1.42 7.37 -17.92
CA PHE A 337 -1.97 8.67 -18.31
C PHE A 337 -1.80 8.98 -19.81
N LYS A 338 -0.86 8.35 -20.51
CA LYS A 338 -0.70 8.47 -21.96
C LYS A 338 -1.90 7.93 -22.74
N LEU A 339 -2.72 7.08 -22.10
CA LEU A 339 -4.00 6.60 -22.64
C LEU A 339 -5.19 7.49 -22.23
N ASN A 340 -4.95 8.55 -21.48
CA ASN A 340 -6.01 9.33 -20.80
C ASN A 340 -6.84 8.42 -19.88
N GLU A 341 -6.16 7.66 -19.03
CA GLU A 341 -6.72 6.73 -18.05
C GLU A 341 -6.01 6.90 -16.71
N ALA A 342 -6.61 6.32 -15.63
CA ALA A 342 -6.06 6.38 -14.29
C ALA A 342 -4.64 5.80 -14.23
N ASP A 343 -3.67 6.63 -13.86
CA ASP A 343 -2.29 6.25 -13.61
C ASP A 343 -2.04 5.93 -12.13
N GLY A 344 -1.04 5.10 -11.85
CA GLY A 344 -0.65 4.76 -10.49
C GLY A 344 0.06 5.92 -9.78
N TYR A 345 -0.04 5.91 -8.42
CA TYR A 345 0.75 6.83 -7.60
C TYR A 345 2.23 6.86 -8.09
N PRO A 346 2.85 8.05 -8.27
CA PRO A 346 2.50 9.36 -7.71
C PRO A 346 1.59 10.24 -8.58
N HIS A 347 0.85 9.69 -9.54
CA HIS A 347 -0.03 10.43 -10.45
C HIS A 347 0.72 11.46 -11.29
N TYR A 348 1.63 10.96 -12.10
CA TYR A 348 2.45 11.81 -12.98
C TYR A 348 1.64 12.58 -14.03
N SER A 349 0.40 12.17 -14.29
CA SER A 349 -0.56 12.93 -15.10
C SER A 349 -0.72 14.39 -14.67
N HIS A 350 -0.57 14.66 -13.36
CA HIS A 350 -0.69 16.02 -12.81
C HIS A 350 0.57 16.88 -13.00
N MET A 351 1.64 16.33 -13.58
CA MET A 351 2.96 16.95 -13.66
C MET A 351 3.41 17.11 -15.10
N LYS A 352 3.21 18.30 -15.70
CA LYS A 352 3.57 18.57 -17.10
C LYS A 352 5.05 18.30 -17.42
N SER A 353 5.93 18.43 -16.43
CA SER A 353 7.39 18.22 -16.60
C SER A 353 7.78 16.75 -16.78
N ILE A 354 6.86 15.82 -16.61
CA ILE A 354 7.13 14.38 -16.62
C ILE A 354 7.00 13.76 -18.01
N ASP A 355 6.17 14.32 -18.86
CA ASP A 355 5.89 13.77 -20.20
C ASP A 355 7.03 14.05 -21.19
N THR A 356 8.19 13.43 -20.94
CA THR A 356 9.34 13.45 -21.85
C THR A 356 9.79 12.03 -22.20
N PRO A 357 10.38 11.79 -23.39
CA PRO A 357 10.82 10.46 -23.79
C PRO A 357 11.80 9.81 -22.80
N GLU A 358 12.72 10.60 -22.23
CA GLU A 358 13.74 10.12 -21.28
C GLU A 358 13.09 9.62 -19.99
N LYS A 359 12.17 10.41 -19.41
CA LYS A 359 11.46 10.06 -18.16
C LYS A 359 10.54 8.88 -18.36
N LEU A 360 9.79 8.85 -19.46
CA LEU A 360 8.93 7.71 -19.80
C LEU A 360 9.75 6.43 -20.01
N SER A 361 10.93 6.56 -20.63
CA SER A 361 11.85 5.43 -20.77
C SER A 361 12.36 4.93 -19.43
N THR A 362 12.78 5.85 -18.54
CA THR A 362 13.26 5.52 -17.18
C THR A 362 12.17 4.84 -16.37
N MET A 363 10.92 5.34 -16.40
CA MET A 363 9.80 4.74 -15.67
C MET A 363 9.65 3.24 -15.94
N ARG A 364 9.87 2.78 -17.16
CA ARG A 364 9.74 1.37 -17.55
C ARG A 364 10.67 0.44 -16.76
N TYR A 365 11.83 0.92 -16.30
CA TYR A 365 12.76 0.15 -15.47
C TYR A 365 12.35 0.09 -14.01
N TYR A 366 11.45 0.97 -13.57
CA TYR A 366 11.06 1.12 -12.16
C TYR A 366 9.58 0.85 -11.90
N ASP A 367 8.79 0.66 -12.95
CA ASP A 367 7.38 0.36 -12.84
C ASP A 367 7.16 -1.05 -12.25
N VAL A 368 6.36 -1.12 -11.21
CA VAL A 368 6.11 -2.35 -10.45
C VAL A 368 5.48 -3.46 -11.30
N VAL A 369 4.74 -3.10 -12.35
CA VAL A 369 4.19 -4.09 -13.29
C VAL A 369 5.30 -4.93 -13.93
N ASN A 370 6.45 -4.33 -14.25
CA ASN A 370 7.56 -5.08 -14.85
C ASN A 370 8.23 -6.05 -13.88
N PHE A 371 8.27 -5.71 -12.59
CA PHE A 371 8.70 -6.64 -11.54
C PHE A 371 7.65 -7.73 -11.28
N ALA A 372 6.37 -7.40 -11.32
CA ALA A 372 5.28 -8.37 -11.18
C ALA A 372 5.33 -9.46 -12.27
N ARG A 373 5.70 -9.11 -13.52
CA ARG A 373 5.98 -10.08 -14.60
C ARG A 373 7.12 -11.04 -14.28
N ARG A 374 8.04 -10.65 -13.39
CA ARG A 374 9.22 -11.43 -12.95
C ARG A 374 8.99 -12.20 -11.66
N LEU A 375 7.87 -12.01 -11.00
CA LEU A 375 7.59 -12.68 -9.73
C LEU A 375 7.56 -14.21 -9.91
N ARG A 376 8.23 -14.93 -8.99
CA ARG A 376 8.35 -16.39 -9.02
C ARG A 376 7.87 -17.06 -7.73
N VAL A 377 7.54 -16.26 -6.73
CA VAL A 377 7.11 -16.71 -5.40
C VAL A 377 5.62 -16.45 -5.22
N PRO A 378 4.94 -17.20 -4.33
CA PRO A 378 3.53 -16.93 -4.03
C PRO A 378 3.29 -15.49 -3.63
N LEU A 379 2.24 -14.91 -4.21
CA LEU A 379 1.76 -13.55 -3.93
C LEU A 379 0.43 -13.58 -3.20
N TYR A 380 0.33 -12.85 -2.09
CA TYR A 380 -0.94 -12.45 -1.50
C TYR A 380 -1.17 -10.96 -1.69
N MET A 381 -2.21 -10.58 -2.42
CA MET A 381 -2.44 -9.17 -2.76
C MET A 381 -3.81 -8.70 -2.25
N THR A 382 -3.85 -7.50 -1.67
CA THR A 382 -5.08 -6.87 -1.17
C THR A 382 -5.23 -5.48 -1.79
N TRP A 383 -6.43 -5.15 -2.28
CA TRP A 383 -6.76 -3.80 -2.75
C TRP A 383 -8.25 -3.53 -2.67
N GLY A 384 -8.60 -2.25 -2.57
CA GLY A 384 -9.97 -1.75 -2.63
C GLY A 384 -10.32 -1.18 -4.00
N TYR A 385 -11.62 -1.10 -4.32
CA TYR A 385 -12.04 -0.45 -5.56
C TYR A 385 -12.14 1.07 -5.39
N ASN A 386 -12.48 1.54 -4.19
CA ASN A 386 -12.62 2.97 -3.91
C ASN A 386 -11.27 3.69 -3.68
N ASP A 387 -10.15 3.01 -3.88
CA ASP A 387 -8.83 3.63 -3.71
C ASP A 387 -8.55 4.64 -4.83
N ASN A 388 -8.36 5.92 -4.45
CA ASN A 388 -7.99 7.02 -5.35
C ASN A 388 -6.47 7.29 -5.34
N THR A 389 -5.73 6.71 -4.42
CA THR A 389 -4.26 6.85 -4.34
C THR A 389 -3.54 5.79 -5.17
N CYS A 390 -3.96 4.52 -5.03
CA CYS A 390 -3.49 3.41 -5.85
C CYS A 390 -4.74 2.78 -6.52
N PRO A 391 -5.18 3.35 -7.65
CA PRO A 391 -6.48 3.03 -8.21
C PRO A 391 -6.61 1.55 -8.60
N PRO A 392 -7.83 0.98 -8.54
CA PRO A 392 -8.05 -0.42 -8.87
C PRO A 392 -7.61 -0.76 -10.29
N THR A 393 -7.68 0.16 -11.23
CA THR A 393 -7.18 0.00 -12.61
C THR A 393 -5.70 -0.44 -12.60
N THR A 394 -4.85 0.25 -11.83
CA THR A 394 -3.42 -0.08 -11.79
C THR A 394 -3.11 -1.27 -10.89
N SER A 395 -3.93 -1.52 -9.86
CA SER A 395 -3.85 -2.74 -9.05
C SER A 395 -4.12 -3.99 -9.90
N TYR A 396 -5.13 -3.95 -10.79
CA TYR A 396 -5.37 -5.03 -11.74
C TYR A 396 -4.29 -5.14 -12.83
N ALA A 397 -3.69 -4.03 -13.26
CA ALA A 397 -2.54 -4.07 -14.17
C ALA A 397 -1.34 -4.86 -13.57
N VAL A 398 -1.13 -4.75 -12.25
CA VAL A 398 -0.16 -5.59 -11.53
C VAL A 398 -0.65 -7.04 -11.41
N TRP A 399 -1.88 -7.23 -10.94
CA TRP A 399 -2.44 -8.54 -10.67
C TRP A 399 -2.47 -9.44 -11.90
N ASN A 400 -2.93 -8.89 -13.03
CA ASN A 400 -3.17 -9.65 -14.26
C ASN A 400 -1.88 -10.21 -14.89
N VAL A 401 -0.73 -9.56 -14.68
CA VAL A 401 0.56 -10.00 -15.25
C VAL A 401 1.30 -11.02 -14.40
N VAL A 402 0.90 -11.23 -13.14
CA VAL A 402 1.54 -12.21 -12.26
C VAL A 402 1.16 -13.63 -12.69
N THR A 403 2.17 -14.43 -13.02
CA THR A 403 2.03 -15.85 -13.39
C THR A 403 2.38 -16.81 -12.26
N ALA A 404 3.04 -16.34 -11.20
CA ALA A 404 3.29 -17.12 -9.98
C ALA A 404 1.97 -17.48 -9.28
N PRO A 405 1.96 -18.48 -8.39
CA PRO A 405 0.80 -18.72 -7.52
C PRO A 405 0.38 -17.45 -6.82
N LYS A 406 -0.92 -17.10 -6.86
CA LYS A 406 -1.42 -15.86 -6.30
C LYS A 406 -2.78 -16.03 -5.66
N GLU A 407 -2.98 -15.36 -4.55
CA GLU A 407 -4.24 -15.25 -3.82
C GLU A 407 -4.55 -13.79 -3.55
N SER A 408 -5.82 -13.43 -3.49
CA SER A 408 -6.24 -12.06 -3.23
C SER A 408 -7.26 -11.96 -2.10
N LEU A 409 -7.22 -10.84 -1.40
CA LEU A 409 -8.31 -10.35 -0.58
C LEU A 409 -8.81 -9.05 -1.18
N LEU A 410 -9.86 -9.12 -1.97
CA LEU A 410 -10.56 -7.93 -2.48
C LEU A 410 -11.38 -7.30 -1.35
N THR A 411 -11.27 -6.01 -1.21
CA THR A 411 -12.01 -5.20 -0.25
C THR A 411 -12.69 -4.02 -0.97
N PRO A 412 -13.75 -4.25 -1.78
CA PRO A 412 -14.28 -3.26 -2.73
C PRO A 412 -14.59 -1.90 -2.11
N ILE A 413 -15.12 -1.86 -0.88
CA ILE A 413 -15.45 -0.60 -0.19
C ILE A 413 -14.23 0.19 0.28
N ASN A 414 -13.05 -0.44 0.36
CA ASN A 414 -11.89 0.26 0.90
C ASN A 414 -11.36 1.30 -0.09
N GLU A 415 -11.02 2.45 0.46
CA GLU A 415 -10.11 3.42 -0.11
C GLU A 415 -8.66 2.99 0.17
N HIS A 416 -7.73 3.94 0.30
CA HIS A 416 -6.30 3.67 0.53
C HIS A 416 -5.98 3.25 1.98
N TRP A 417 -6.63 2.20 2.45
CA TRP A 417 -6.41 1.68 3.81
C TRP A 417 -6.68 0.16 3.91
N THR A 418 -6.10 -0.46 4.94
CA THR A 418 -6.37 -1.85 5.32
C THR A 418 -6.72 -1.93 6.80
N SER A 419 -7.62 -2.85 7.17
CA SER A 419 -8.00 -3.08 8.55
C SER A 419 -6.96 -3.94 9.29
N SER A 420 -7.01 -3.92 10.63
CA SER A 420 -6.22 -4.83 11.47
C SER A 420 -6.51 -6.30 11.15
N MET A 421 -7.75 -6.63 10.80
CA MET A 421 -8.13 -7.98 10.36
C MET A 421 -7.39 -8.41 9.08
N THR A 422 -7.17 -7.49 8.16
CA THR A 422 -6.37 -7.75 6.96
C THR A 422 -4.95 -8.13 7.34
N ASN A 423 -4.31 -7.37 8.23
CA ASN A 423 -2.96 -7.68 8.71
C ASN A 423 -2.88 -9.06 9.38
N THR A 424 -3.83 -9.39 10.24
CA THR A 424 -3.90 -10.71 10.90
C THR A 424 -4.07 -11.85 9.88
N ARG A 425 -4.89 -11.65 8.84
CA ARG A 425 -5.05 -12.64 7.74
C ARG A 425 -3.75 -12.82 6.97
N GLN A 426 -3.02 -11.76 6.70
CA GLN A 426 -1.74 -11.80 6.00
C GLN A 426 -0.68 -12.57 6.79
N ILE A 427 -0.55 -12.32 8.09
CA ILE A 427 0.36 -13.06 8.96
C ILE A 427 -0.01 -14.55 8.98
N ARG A 428 -1.30 -14.88 9.06
CA ARG A 428 -1.77 -16.26 8.97
C ARG A 428 -1.39 -16.89 7.63
N TRP A 429 -1.68 -16.22 6.52
CA TRP A 429 -1.33 -16.70 5.19
C TRP A 429 0.17 -16.96 5.06
N ILE A 430 1.03 -16.04 5.55
CA ILE A 430 2.48 -16.25 5.56
C ILE A 430 2.82 -17.51 6.37
N LYS A 431 2.25 -17.69 7.56
CA LYS A 431 2.52 -18.87 8.41
C LYS A 431 2.10 -20.18 7.75
N ASP A 432 0.97 -20.18 7.05
CA ASP A 432 0.44 -21.36 6.36
C ASP A 432 1.28 -21.74 5.13
N HIS A 433 2.11 -20.81 4.61
CA HIS A 433 2.97 -21.02 3.43
C HIS A 433 4.47 -21.12 3.77
N LEU A 434 4.87 -21.13 5.04
CA LEU A 434 6.26 -21.40 5.43
C LEU A 434 6.67 -22.83 4.99
N LYS A 435 7.95 -22.95 4.58
CA LYS A 435 8.56 -24.21 4.13
C LYS A 435 9.17 -25.00 5.29
#